data_c443b037d8ff6ab0b7c600630acfbe96
#
_entry.id   c443b037d8ff6ab0b7c600630acfbe96
#
_cell.length_a   1.000
_cell.length_b   1.000
_cell.length_c   1.000
_cell.angle_alpha   90.00
_cell.angle_beta   90.00
_cell.angle_gamma   90.00
#
_symmetry.space_group_name_H-M   'P 1'
#
loop_
_entity.id
_entity.type
_entity.pdbx_description
1 polymer ?
#
loop_
_entity_poly.entity_id
_entity_poly.type
_entity_poly.pdbx_seq_one_letter_code
_entity_poly.pdbx_strand_id
1 'polypeptide(L)'
;FVFSGKLSEGSTVEAAEAAMEKELKNFIETPVSDRELQKVIHKTEARISFSEINYQSKASNLAFFEYLGDAELINNENKKYEQITLEKLKETARELFRPENCSTLIYLKK
;
A
#
# COMPACT_ATOMS: atom_id res chain seq x y z
N PHE A 1 0.31 -7.37 -1.09
CA PHE A 1 0.99 -6.41 -0.24
C PHE A 1 2.37 -6.96 0.10
N VAL A 2 3.42 -6.17 -0.05
CA VAL A 2 4.80 -6.64 0.18
C VAL A 2 5.49 -5.71 1.16
N PHE A 3 6.01 -6.28 2.25
CA PHE A 3 6.97 -5.63 3.11
C PHE A 3 8.36 -6.16 2.75
N SER A 4 9.30 -5.28 2.53
CA SER A 4 10.68 -5.66 2.28
C SER A 4 11.62 -4.76 3.06
N GLY A 5 12.69 -5.33 3.57
CA GLY A 5 13.63 -4.59 4.37
C GLY A 5 14.98 -5.30 4.48
N LYS A 6 15.92 -4.61 5.08
CA LYS A 6 17.23 -5.14 5.43
C LYS A 6 17.44 -4.97 6.93
N LEU A 7 17.91 -6.03 7.59
CA LEU A 7 18.20 -5.96 9.00
C LEU A 7 19.35 -4.98 9.30
N SER A 8 19.16 -4.20 10.35
CA SER A 8 20.25 -3.39 10.92
C SER A 8 21.26 -4.29 11.63
N GLU A 9 22.48 -3.81 11.74
CA GLU A 9 23.51 -4.52 12.48
C GLU A 9 23.07 -4.79 13.93
N GLY A 10 23.24 -6.04 14.38
CA GLY A 10 22.82 -6.48 15.71
C GLY A 10 21.34 -6.83 15.86
N SER A 11 20.53 -6.68 14.81
CA SER A 11 19.11 -7.11 14.83
C SER A 11 18.95 -8.53 14.34
N THR A 12 17.98 -9.25 14.91
CA THR A 12 17.63 -10.62 14.47
C THR A 12 16.38 -10.60 13.58
N VAL A 13 16.20 -11.67 12.81
CA VAL A 13 15.02 -11.84 11.95
C VAL A 13 13.75 -11.87 12.80
N GLU A 14 13.78 -12.61 13.89
CA GLU A 14 12.63 -12.79 14.80
C GLU A 14 12.21 -11.46 15.43
N ALA A 15 13.18 -10.60 15.79
CA ALA A 15 12.89 -9.27 16.32
C ALA A 15 12.24 -8.37 15.27
N ALA A 16 12.67 -8.46 14.01
CA ALA A 16 12.08 -7.68 12.92
C ALA A 16 10.66 -8.17 12.59
N GLU A 17 10.43 -9.49 12.53
CA GLU A 17 9.10 -10.07 12.33
C GLU A 17 8.14 -9.64 13.44
N ALA A 18 8.54 -9.78 14.71
CA ALA A 18 7.73 -9.37 15.85
C ALA A 18 7.39 -7.87 15.83
N ALA A 19 8.33 -7.02 15.41
CA ALA A 19 8.09 -5.59 15.25
C ALA A 19 7.06 -5.30 14.14
N MET A 20 7.15 -5.95 12.99
CA MET A 20 6.18 -5.81 11.90
C MET A 20 4.79 -6.28 12.31
N GLU A 21 4.67 -7.44 12.94
CA GLU A 21 3.40 -7.96 13.44
C GLU A 21 2.75 -7.02 14.45
N LYS A 22 3.55 -6.47 15.36
CA LYS A 22 3.09 -5.49 16.35
C LYS A 22 2.53 -4.23 15.67
N GLU A 23 3.21 -3.70 14.66
CA GLU A 23 2.73 -2.51 13.95
C GLU A 23 1.46 -2.79 13.12
N LEU A 24 1.36 -3.95 12.49
CA LEU A 24 0.14 -4.36 11.79
C LEU A 24 -1.04 -4.50 12.76
N LYS A 25 -0.82 -5.13 13.91
CA LYS A 25 -1.83 -5.25 14.95
C LYS A 25 -2.25 -3.88 15.48
N ASN A 26 -1.30 -3.01 15.79
CA ASN A 26 -1.57 -1.64 16.20
C ASN A 26 -2.42 -0.90 15.16
N PHE A 27 -2.09 -1.01 13.87
CA PHE A 27 -2.86 -0.38 12.81
C PHE A 27 -4.31 -0.87 12.75
N ILE A 28 -4.55 -2.17 12.97
CA ILE A 28 -5.89 -2.75 12.98
C ILE A 28 -6.69 -2.32 14.22
N GLU A 29 -6.06 -2.29 15.38
CA GLU A 29 -6.71 -2.07 16.68
C GLU A 29 -6.84 -0.57 17.04
N THR A 30 -5.85 0.23 16.68
CA THR A 30 -5.82 1.66 17.03
C THR A 30 -6.65 2.50 16.06
N PRO A 31 -7.42 3.47 16.53
CA PRO A 31 -8.13 4.39 15.66
C PRO A 31 -7.16 5.20 14.77
N VAL A 32 -7.42 5.19 13.47
CA VAL A 32 -6.76 6.09 12.52
C VAL A 32 -7.62 7.35 12.43
N SER A 33 -7.01 8.51 12.46
CA SER A 33 -7.74 9.77 12.34
C SER A 33 -8.13 10.08 10.89
N ASP A 34 -9.26 10.79 10.70
CA ASP A 34 -9.64 11.29 9.37
C ASP A 34 -8.52 12.12 8.73
N ARG A 35 -7.80 12.90 9.54
CA ARG A 35 -6.68 13.70 9.07
C ARG A 35 -5.55 12.84 8.47
N GLU A 36 -5.27 11.69 9.05
CA GLU A 36 -4.26 10.75 8.53
C GLU A 36 -4.73 10.12 7.23
N LEU A 37 -6.00 9.69 7.17
CA LEU A 37 -6.59 9.18 5.94
C LEU A 37 -6.52 10.21 4.82
N GLN A 38 -6.98 11.44 5.06
CA GLN A 38 -6.97 12.53 4.08
C GLN A 38 -5.55 12.87 3.62
N LYS A 39 -4.57 12.87 4.53
CA LYS A 39 -3.15 13.06 4.17
C LYS A 39 -2.65 12.00 3.18
N VAL A 40 -3.04 10.74 3.37
CA VAL A 40 -2.64 9.65 2.48
C VAL A 40 -3.34 9.76 1.13
N ILE A 41 -4.64 10.10 1.12
CA ILE A 41 -5.40 10.33 -0.11
C ILE A 41 -4.74 11.45 -0.92
N HIS A 42 -4.55 12.64 -0.35
CA HIS A 42 -3.93 13.77 -1.04
C HIS A 42 -2.50 13.46 -1.53
N LYS A 43 -1.72 12.69 -0.75
CA LYS A 43 -0.39 12.25 -1.19
C LYS A 43 -0.47 11.32 -2.41
N THR A 44 -1.48 10.46 -2.47
CA THR A 44 -1.69 9.54 -3.59
C THR A 44 -2.14 10.30 -4.85
N GLU A 45 -3.08 11.23 -4.71
CA GLU A 45 -3.53 12.11 -5.79
C GLU A 45 -2.37 12.93 -6.37
N ALA A 46 -1.57 13.55 -5.50
CA ALA A 46 -0.38 14.29 -5.93
C ALA A 46 0.59 13.38 -6.70
N ARG A 47 0.85 12.16 -6.21
CA ARG A 47 1.72 11.20 -6.89
C ARG A 47 1.20 10.81 -8.27
N ILE A 48 -0.10 10.58 -8.40
CA ILE A 48 -0.74 10.26 -9.70
C ILE A 48 -0.58 11.45 -10.64
N SER A 49 -0.92 12.66 -10.20
CA SER A 49 -0.79 13.87 -11.01
C SER A 49 0.66 14.13 -11.46
N PHE A 50 1.65 13.92 -10.58
CA PHE A 50 3.06 14.05 -10.94
C PHE A 50 3.53 12.97 -11.92
N SER A 51 2.99 11.75 -11.84
CA SER A 51 3.33 10.67 -12.78
C SER A 51 2.89 10.97 -14.20
N GLU A 52 1.83 11.76 -14.37
CA GLU A 52 1.31 12.15 -15.68
C GLU A 52 2.15 13.21 -16.41
N ILE A 53 3.04 13.91 -15.69
CA ILE A 53 3.99 14.86 -16.31
C ILE A 53 5.01 14.12 -17.17
N ASN A 54 5.36 12.90 -16.81
CA ASN A 54 6.28 12.08 -17.58
C ASN A 54 5.52 11.32 -18.69
N TYR A 55 5.82 11.65 -19.95
CA TYR A 55 5.17 11.05 -21.11
C TYR A 55 5.34 9.52 -21.19
N GLN A 56 6.50 8.99 -20.78
CA GLN A 56 6.73 7.55 -20.73
C GLN A 56 5.78 6.88 -19.73
N SER A 57 5.65 7.45 -18.54
CA SER A 57 4.74 6.94 -17.51
C SER A 57 3.28 7.03 -17.97
N LYS A 58 2.91 8.15 -18.59
CA LYS A 58 1.55 8.35 -19.13
C LYS A 58 1.23 7.32 -20.21
N ALA A 59 2.13 7.09 -21.16
CA ALA A 59 1.95 6.09 -22.21
C ALA A 59 1.83 4.67 -21.64
N SER A 60 2.67 4.32 -20.67
CA SER A 60 2.64 3.01 -20.01
C SER A 60 1.33 2.80 -19.24
N ASN A 61 0.86 3.83 -18.53
CA ASN A 61 -0.41 3.77 -17.81
C ASN A 61 -1.60 3.61 -18.76
N LEU A 62 -1.65 4.37 -19.85
CA LEU A 62 -2.70 4.24 -20.86
C LEU A 62 -2.72 2.82 -21.48
N ALA A 63 -1.55 2.29 -21.83
CA ALA A 63 -1.44 0.93 -22.36
C ALA A 63 -1.90 -0.12 -21.33
N PHE A 64 -1.59 0.09 -20.05
CA PHE A 64 -2.02 -0.80 -18.97
C PHE A 64 -3.55 -0.78 -18.79
N PHE A 65 -4.16 0.39 -18.76
CA PHE A 65 -5.62 0.50 -18.63
C PHE A 65 -6.34 -0.03 -19.87
N GLU A 66 -5.79 0.20 -21.07
CA GLU A 66 -6.33 -0.44 -22.30
C GLU A 66 -6.26 -1.97 -22.23
N TYR A 67 -5.15 -2.52 -21.71
CA TYR A 67 -5.03 -3.96 -21.47
C TYR A 67 -6.07 -4.49 -20.46
N LEU A 68 -6.46 -3.69 -19.47
CA LEU A 68 -7.56 -4.01 -18.54
C LEU A 68 -8.95 -3.87 -19.15
N GLY A 69 -9.05 -3.39 -20.39
CA GLY A 69 -10.27 -3.33 -21.18
C GLY A 69 -10.81 -1.94 -21.50
N ASP A 70 -10.27 -0.88 -20.88
CA ASP A 70 -10.71 0.50 -21.13
C ASP A 70 -9.68 1.52 -20.66
N ALA A 71 -9.03 2.23 -21.58
CA ALA A 71 -8.08 3.28 -21.28
C ALA A 71 -8.70 4.46 -20.48
N GLU A 72 -10.01 4.69 -20.59
CA GLU A 72 -10.69 5.77 -19.83
C GLU A 72 -10.73 5.53 -18.33
N LEU A 73 -10.51 4.30 -17.88
CA LEU A 73 -10.41 3.97 -16.44
C LEU A 73 -9.33 4.79 -15.72
N ILE A 74 -8.29 5.23 -16.43
CA ILE A 74 -7.25 6.10 -15.87
C ILE A 74 -7.84 7.40 -15.28
N ASN A 75 -8.86 7.96 -15.92
CA ASN A 75 -9.51 9.21 -15.50
C ASN A 75 -10.32 9.07 -14.20
N ASN A 76 -10.62 7.85 -13.79
CA ASN A 76 -11.41 7.54 -12.60
C ASN A 76 -10.57 7.04 -11.41
N GLU A 77 -9.26 6.90 -11.58
CA GLU A 77 -8.38 6.39 -10.51
C GLU A 77 -8.48 7.26 -9.24
N ASN A 78 -8.38 8.57 -9.35
CA ASN A 78 -8.45 9.47 -8.20
C ASN A 78 -9.77 9.34 -7.44
N LYS A 79 -10.89 9.23 -8.14
CA LYS A 79 -12.21 9.08 -7.52
C LYS A 79 -12.36 7.83 -6.65
N LYS A 80 -11.62 6.77 -6.95
CA LYS A 80 -11.61 5.55 -6.14
C LYS A 80 -10.99 5.79 -4.76
N TYR A 81 -9.95 6.64 -4.69
CA TYR A 81 -9.30 6.97 -3.42
C TYR A 81 -10.15 7.89 -2.56
N GLU A 82 -10.88 8.84 -3.17
CA GLU A 82 -11.80 9.73 -2.46
C GLU A 82 -12.94 8.98 -1.74
N GLN A 83 -13.32 7.81 -2.24
CA GLN A 83 -14.40 6.99 -1.69
C GLN A 83 -13.96 6.06 -0.54
N ILE A 84 -12.67 6.07 -0.18
CA ILE A 84 -12.17 5.22 0.89
C ILE A 84 -12.59 5.79 2.25
N THR A 85 -13.28 4.97 3.03
CA THR A 85 -13.63 5.28 4.42
C THR A 85 -12.72 4.56 5.40
N LEU A 86 -12.65 5.06 6.64
CA LEU A 86 -11.88 4.43 7.72
C LEU A 86 -12.38 3.02 8.02
N GLU A 87 -13.70 2.80 7.97
CA GLU A 87 -14.32 1.48 8.19
C GLU A 87 -13.83 0.49 7.13
N LYS A 88 -13.91 0.88 5.84
CA LYS A 88 -13.47 0.02 4.75
C LYS A 88 -11.98 -0.27 4.80
N LEU A 89 -11.17 0.73 5.17
CA LEU A 89 -9.73 0.56 5.36
C LEU A 89 -9.44 -0.48 6.45
N LYS A 90 -10.11 -0.40 7.60
CA LYS A 90 -9.94 -1.35 8.72
C LYS A 90 -10.44 -2.74 8.39
N GLU A 91 -11.59 -2.86 7.72
CA GLU A 91 -12.13 -4.13 7.26
C GLU A 91 -11.13 -4.84 6.33
N THR A 92 -10.66 -4.13 5.30
CA THR A 92 -9.68 -4.65 4.35
C THR A 92 -8.36 -5.04 5.04
N ALA A 93 -7.91 -4.26 6.02
CA ALA A 93 -6.70 -4.58 6.78
C ALA A 93 -6.87 -5.89 7.59
N ARG A 94 -8.03 -6.08 8.25
CA ARG A 94 -8.31 -7.32 8.99
C ARG A 94 -8.35 -8.55 8.08
N GLU A 95 -8.89 -8.41 6.88
CA GLU A 95 -8.93 -9.50 5.90
C GLU A 95 -7.55 -9.81 5.32
N LEU A 96 -6.79 -8.77 4.99
CA LEU A 96 -5.52 -8.90 4.29
C LEU A 96 -4.41 -9.40 5.20
N PHE A 97 -4.30 -8.84 6.41
CA PHE A 97 -3.20 -9.11 7.35
C PHE A 97 -3.47 -10.26 8.32
N ARG A 98 -4.22 -11.25 7.87
CA ARG A 98 -4.37 -12.51 8.63
C ARG A 98 -3.09 -13.34 8.53
N PRO A 99 -2.68 -14.02 9.61
CA PRO A 99 -1.49 -14.88 9.60
C PRO A 99 -1.48 -15.91 8.46
N GLU A 100 -2.66 -16.46 8.13
CA GLU A 100 -2.82 -17.45 7.06
C GLU A 100 -2.53 -16.90 5.66
N ASN A 101 -2.57 -15.58 5.49
CA ASN A 101 -2.26 -14.91 4.24
C ASN A 101 -0.79 -14.47 4.14
N CYS A 102 0.03 -14.77 5.14
CA CYS A 102 1.42 -14.34 5.21
C CYS A 102 2.36 -15.41 4.64
N SER A 103 3.29 -14.96 3.79
CA SER A 103 4.44 -15.77 3.37
C SER A 103 5.72 -14.96 3.61
N THR A 104 6.66 -15.53 4.36
CA THR A 104 7.91 -14.88 4.70
C THR A 104 9.06 -15.50 3.90
N LEU A 105 9.88 -14.66 3.27
CA LEU A 105 11.12 -15.05 2.62
C LEU A 105 12.30 -14.40 3.33
N ILE A 106 13.21 -15.23 3.83
CA ILE A 106 14.41 -14.78 4.53
C ILE A 106 15.62 -15.13 3.67
N TYR A 107 16.41 -14.10 3.35
CA TYR A 107 17.67 -14.27 2.64
C TYR A 107 18.83 -13.89 3.56
N LEU A 108 19.66 -14.87 3.90
CA LEU A 108 20.84 -14.69 4.75
C LEU A 108 22.12 -14.73 3.91
N LYS A 109 23.05 -13.83 4.22
CA LYS A 109 24.40 -13.90 3.66
C LYS A 109 25.10 -15.13 4.24
N LYS A 110 25.68 -15.95 3.36
CA LYS A 110 26.63 -17.01 3.76
C LYS A 110 27.93 -16.41 4.23
#